data_8127649f095563fa816ae1dba27bed85
#
_entry.id   8127649f095563fa816ae1dba27bed85
#
_cell.length_a   1.000
_cell.length_b   1.000
_cell.length_c   1.000
_cell.angle_alpha   90.00
_cell.angle_beta   90.00
_cell.angle_gamma   90.00
#
_symmetry.space_group_name_H-M   'P 1'
#
loop_
_entity.id
_entity.type
_entity.pdbx_description
1 polymer ?
#
loop_
_entity_poly.entity_id
_entity_poly.type
_entity_poly.pdbx_seq_one_letter_code
_entity_poly.pdbx_strand_id
1 'polypeptide(L)'
;NTSSNTSNTSNTSSNTSNNGNKRRRLDVRREYLIKDWTKWMSVKEIKNYIINDPILDWLNKFGSENGYIRDKSHSIKFNHYIKNKNIQFENKIIQIFSKNYIVNKVTNYGEEFSIKKYNETLDLIKKGEPIIYNPLLHDMTRNIYTIPKLLIRLDYMNKIFETNYNNSISKKYCLVDIQNISINIDENNEIKQSGNIKYKKAELILANSILSLVQGYKSDDCYIIARKVKDDNGDICFNENIINKIAKLDINKEQKLNNKVNNAVSWINELKYHGHKWDINNPNRWELYPNMCNKNDAPWHNSKKKLAKDLKELTNIWNIGINFRKDMHHEGIFKWTDENLINYLPLDKKGITIEKIIDINKSKDTKYYPNNKVRMLKDIDSNYKRKVNIEFYVDYETAYSHSNKESLIYMIGCGYIKNNKWEFLSYIADRLDQESEEIIINKWLKDMYNIHKNKEYRIYHWSQAEVTHYNKAIKRYNIYNRYKIRDQWFDLLKVFRAVPICIKGAFNFGLKSIAKGMYKNRMIKTKWEDSELDGMAAMTAALEANEKLLIKDDINRLVEDNNMEEIIKYNEIDCKVMWDILKYCRKNIFPNIIDDN
;
A
#
# COMPACT_ATOMS: atom_id res chain seq x y z
N ASN A 1 -50.35 75.39 16.91
CA ASN A 1 -51.59 75.19 17.68
C ASN A 1 -51.88 73.72 17.87
N THR A 2 -51.74 73.35 19.08
CA THR A 2 -52.50 72.39 19.93
C THR A 2 -52.34 70.94 19.62
N SER A 3 -51.57 70.25 20.44
CA SER A 3 -51.87 69.49 21.66
C SER A 3 -52.91 68.41 21.43
N SER A 4 -52.60 67.14 21.78
CA SER A 4 -52.62 66.56 23.14
C SER A 4 -52.46 65.00 23.02
N ASN A 5 -51.62 64.53 23.86
CA ASN A 5 -51.68 63.44 24.85
C ASN A 5 -52.47 62.12 24.64
N THR A 6 -51.69 61.11 25.04
CA THR A 6 -52.01 59.90 25.81
C THR A 6 -52.51 58.72 24.94
N SER A 7 -51.97 57.50 25.10
CA SER A 7 -51.72 56.72 26.32
C SER A 7 -50.92 55.45 25.95
N ASN A 8 -50.06 55.05 26.87
CA ASN A 8 -49.42 53.76 26.97
C ASN A 8 -50.42 52.62 27.09
N THR A 9 -50.27 51.55 26.30
CA THR A 9 -50.61 50.19 26.72
C THR A 9 -49.64 49.17 26.17
N SER A 10 -49.04 48.50 27.10
CA SER A 10 -48.13 47.39 26.95
C SER A 10 -48.69 46.25 26.09
N ASN A 11 -47.89 45.79 25.10
CA ASN A 11 -48.07 44.47 24.51
C ASN A 11 -46.74 43.71 24.52
N THR A 12 -46.47 43.10 25.65
CA THR A 12 -45.54 41.99 25.84
C THR A 12 -46.29 40.68 25.60
N SER A 13 -46.41 40.23 24.35
CA SER A 13 -46.80 38.84 24.03
C SER A 13 -46.78 38.53 22.54
N SER A 14 -45.60 38.63 21.86
CA SER A 14 -45.48 38.05 20.51
C SER A 14 -44.06 37.59 20.11
N ASN A 15 -43.08 37.63 21.03
CA ASN A 15 -41.70 37.23 20.69
C ASN A 15 -41.37 35.73 20.98
N THR A 16 -42.21 34.96 21.66
CA THR A 16 -41.99 33.55 21.98
C THR A 16 -42.44 32.61 20.83
N SER A 17 -43.46 32.98 20.07
CA SER A 17 -43.97 32.15 18.96
C SER A 17 -43.07 32.22 17.69
N ASN A 18 -42.40 33.35 17.43
CA ASN A 18 -41.52 33.50 16.28
C ASN A 18 -40.18 32.79 16.45
N ASN A 19 -39.65 32.69 17.68
CA ASN A 19 -38.42 31.94 17.96
C ASN A 19 -38.65 30.42 17.92
N GLY A 20 -39.82 29.95 18.37
CA GLY A 20 -40.20 28.55 18.27
C GLY A 20 -40.40 28.09 16.81
N ASN A 21 -41.01 28.91 15.98
CA ASN A 21 -41.20 28.62 14.58
C ASN A 21 -39.88 28.73 13.74
N LYS A 22 -38.96 29.64 14.09
CA LYS A 22 -37.61 29.70 13.50
C LYS A 22 -36.76 28.49 13.90
N ARG A 23 -36.80 28.06 15.18
CA ARG A 23 -36.11 26.83 15.65
C ARG A 23 -36.72 25.59 14.96
N ARG A 24 -38.03 25.45 14.94
CA ARG A 24 -38.70 24.33 14.25
C ARG A 24 -38.41 24.28 12.74
N ARG A 25 -38.38 25.43 12.03
CA ARG A 25 -37.99 25.50 10.63
C ARG A 25 -36.52 25.18 10.40
N LEU A 26 -35.64 25.58 11.31
CA LEU A 26 -34.20 25.22 11.27
C LEU A 26 -34.00 23.73 11.55
N ASP A 27 -34.75 23.13 12.46
CA ASP A 27 -34.67 21.72 12.80
C ASP A 27 -35.24 20.84 11.67
N VAL A 28 -36.37 21.21 11.06
CA VAL A 28 -36.93 20.54 9.89
C VAL A 28 -36.01 20.67 8.66
N ARG A 29 -35.37 21.84 8.48
CA ARG A 29 -34.38 22.02 7.40
C ARG A 29 -33.10 21.23 7.64
N ARG A 30 -32.68 21.07 8.92
CA ARG A 30 -31.60 20.18 9.33
C ARG A 30 -31.95 18.73 9.07
N GLU A 31 -33.12 18.25 9.46
CA GLU A 31 -33.58 16.88 9.16
C GLU A 31 -33.69 16.59 7.67
N TYR A 32 -34.11 17.56 6.84
CA TYR A 32 -34.20 17.40 5.40
C TYR A 32 -32.80 17.34 4.73
N LEU A 33 -31.84 18.15 5.19
CA LEU A 33 -30.44 18.11 4.73
C LEU A 33 -29.73 16.83 5.17
N ILE A 34 -30.14 16.25 6.28
CA ILE A 34 -29.56 15.01 6.84
C ILE A 34 -30.17 13.77 6.16
N LYS A 35 -31.39 13.83 5.61
CA LYS A 35 -31.98 12.71 4.84
C LYS A 35 -31.20 12.34 3.60
N ASP A 36 -30.37 13.22 3.06
CA ASP A 36 -29.54 12.98 1.89
C ASP A 36 -28.05 12.80 2.21
N TRP A 37 -27.76 12.14 3.34
CA TRP A 37 -26.42 11.87 3.82
C TRP A 37 -25.57 11.04 2.83
N THR A 38 -26.20 10.32 1.86
CA THR A 38 -25.52 9.63 0.79
C THR A 38 -24.68 10.56 -0.10
N LYS A 39 -24.99 11.86 -0.08
CA LYS A 39 -24.18 12.91 -0.75
C LYS A 39 -23.04 13.42 0.12
N TRP A 40 -23.02 13.08 1.41
CA TRP A 40 -21.97 13.51 2.30
C TRP A 40 -20.67 12.74 2.03
N MET A 41 -19.56 13.41 2.26
CA MET A 41 -18.24 12.84 2.10
C MET A 41 -17.72 12.30 3.43
N SER A 42 -17.25 11.07 3.45
CA SER A 42 -16.41 10.58 4.55
C SER A 42 -14.99 11.14 4.41
N VAL A 43 -14.38 11.51 5.54
CA VAL A 43 -12.96 11.91 5.59
C VAL A 43 -12.04 10.89 4.89
N LYS A 44 -12.38 9.60 4.90
CA LYS A 44 -11.59 8.54 4.27
C LYS A 44 -11.58 8.60 2.74
N GLU A 45 -12.56 9.27 2.13
CA GLU A 45 -12.65 9.35 0.66
C GLU A 45 -11.50 10.15 0.03
N ILE A 46 -10.82 11.04 0.79
CA ILE A 46 -9.69 11.82 0.25
C ILE A 46 -8.44 10.97 -0.07
N LYS A 47 -8.37 9.72 0.41
CA LYS A 47 -7.18 8.86 0.32
C LYS A 47 -6.57 8.82 -1.07
N ASN A 48 -7.37 8.52 -2.10
CA ASN A 48 -6.84 8.29 -3.45
C ASN A 48 -6.25 9.58 -4.05
N TYR A 49 -6.84 10.72 -3.78
CA TYR A 49 -6.28 12.02 -4.17
C TYR A 49 -4.93 12.30 -3.46
N ILE A 50 -4.86 12.01 -2.16
CA ILE A 50 -3.63 12.21 -1.36
C ILE A 50 -2.48 11.33 -1.87
N ILE A 51 -2.75 10.11 -2.32
CA ILE A 51 -1.73 9.22 -2.90
C ILE A 51 -1.53 9.42 -4.41
N ASN A 52 -2.09 10.48 -5.00
CA ASN A 52 -1.99 10.86 -6.40
C ASN A 52 -2.58 9.83 -7.39
N ASP A 53 -3.67 9.17 -7.03
CA ASP A 53 -4.38 8.24 -7.91
C ASP A 53 -5.91 8.42 -7.85
N PRO A 54 -6.41 9.66 -8.05
CA PRO A 54 -7.83 9.98 -7.86
C PRO A 54 -8.76 9.35 -8.91
N ILE A 55 -8.23 8.80 -10.01
CA ILE A 55 -9.04 8.01 -10.96
C ILE A 55 -9.75 6.83 -10.27
N LEU A 56 -9.16 6.30 -9.17
CA LEU A 56 -9.78 5.24 -8.38
C LEU A 56 -11.11 5.69 -7.74
N ASP A 57 -11.26 6.97 -7.43
CA ASP A 57 -12.52 7.51 -6.90
C ASP A 57 -13.59 7.51 -7.99
N TRP A 58 -13.21 7.87 -9.23
CA TRP A 58 -14.10 7.80 -10.37
C TRP A 58 -14.50 6.34 -10.67
N LEU A 59 -13.55 5.43 -10.69
CA LEU A 59 -13.80 3.99 -10.89
C LEU A 59 -14.71 3.42 -9.80
N ASN A 60 -14.50 3.82 -8.54
CA ASN A 60 -15.34 3.39 -7.42
C ASN A 60 -16.81 3.82 -7.61
N LYS A 61 -17.04 5.02 -8.13
CA LYS A 61 -18.37 5.61 -8.24
C LYS A 61 -19.07 5.25 -9.55
N PHE A 62 -18.36 5.28 -10.67
CA PHE A 62 -18.92 5.17 -12.01
C PHE A 62 -18.37 4.01 -12.83
N GLY A 63 -17.30 3.36 -12.36
CA GLY A 63 -16.58 2.37 -13.16
C GLY A 63 -17.44 1.21 -13.61
N SER A 64 -18.24 0.61 -12.72
CA SER A 64 -19.09 -0.54 -13.06
C SER A 64 -20.17 -0.18 -14.08
N GLU A 65 -20.75 1.01 -13.97
CA GLU A 65 -21.77 1.51 -14.91
C GLU A 65 -21.20 1.82 -16.30
N ASN A 66 -19.88 2.09 -16.36
CA ASN A 66 -19.14 2.36 -17.60
C ASN A 66 -18.37 1.14 -18.14
N GLY A 67 -18.73 -0.07 -17.69
CA GLY A 67 -18.17 -1.32 -18.21
C GLY A 67 -16.78 -1.69 -17.68
N TYR A 68 -16.29 -1.01 -16.64
CA TYR A 68 -15.07 -1.40 -15.93
C TYR A 68 -15.39 -2.49 -14.91
N ILE A 69 -14.56 -3.52 -14.85
CA ILE A 69 -14.80 -4.70 -14.03
C ILE A 69 -13.92 -4.61 -12.78
N ARG A 70 -14.53 -4.86 -11.62
CA ARG A 70 -13.81 -5.01 -10.36
C ARG A 70 -13.05 -6.33 -10.38
N ASP A 71 -11.80 -6.29 -9.96
CA ASP A 71 -10.98 -7.48 -9.80
C ASP A 71 -11.64 -8.42 -8.77
N LYS A 72 -11.65 -9.70 -9.08
CA LYS A 72 -12.06 -10.76 -8.14
C LYS A 72 -10.88 -11.31 -7.34
N SER A 73 -9.74 -10.67 -7.42
CA SER A 73 -8.44 -11.20 -7.04
C SER A 73 -8.18 -11.31 -5.53
N HIS A 74 -7.13 -12.05 -5.23
CA HIS A 74 -6.55 -12.26 -3.90
C HIS A 74 -6.18 -10.96 -3.15
N SER A 75 -5.93 -9.86 -3.84
CA SER A 75 -5.73 -8.54 -3.21
C SER A 75 -6.95 -8.09 -2.37
N ILE A 76 -8.15 -8.55 -2.72
CA ILE A 76 -9.37 -8.32 -1.92
C ILE A 76 -9.31 -9.15 -0.63
N LYS A 77 -8.87 -10.41 -0.70
CA LYS A 77 -8.68 -11.28 0.47
C LYS A 77 -7.63 -10.67 1.41
N PHE A 78 -6.50 -10.20 0.87
CA PHE A 78 -5.48 -9.52 1.64
C PHE A 78 -6.02 -8.28 2.36
N ASN A 79 -6.75 -7.42 1.65
CA ASN A 79 -7.37 -6.24 2.26
C ASN A 79 -8.35 -6.61 3.37
N HIS A 80 -9.11 -7.70 3.20
CA HIS A 80 -10.00 -8.22 4.24
C HIS A 80 -9.23 -8.74 5.46
N TYR A 81 -8.15 -9.49 5.22
CA TYR A 81 -7.25 -9.98 6.27
C TYR A 81 -6.66 -8.81 7.09
N ILE A 82 -6.10 -7.81 6.42
CA ILE A 82 -5.54 -6.60 7.08
C ILE A 82 -6.61 -5.86 7.86
N LYS A 83 -7.84 -5.76 7.33
CA LYS A 83 -8.96 -5.13 8.02
C LYS A 83 -9.27 -5.85 9.33
N ASN A 84 -9.32 -7.18 9.32
CA ASN A 84 -9.56 -7.98 10.53
C ASN A 84 -8.43 -7.80 11.55
N LYS A 85 -7.17 -7.77 11.11
CA LYS A 85 -6.03 -7.50 11.99
C LYS A 85 -6.06 -6.10 12.60
N ASN A 86 -6.50 -5.10 11.85
CA ASN A 86 -6.72 -3.76 12.37
C ASN A 86 -7.78 -3.74 13.47
N ILE A 87 -8.89 -4.46 13.28
CA ILE A 87 -9.95 -4.57 14.29
C ILE A 87 -9.44 -5.30 15.54
N GLN A 88 -8.70 -6.39 15.39
CA GLN A 88 -8.12 -7.12 16.52
C GLN A 88 -7.17 -6.23 17.34
N PHE A 89 -6.28 -5.49 16.67
CA PHE A 89 -5.37 -4.56 17.33
C PHE A 89 -6.12 -3.43 18.03
N GLU A 90 -7.10 -2.83 17.35
CA GLU A 90 -7.97 -1.79 17.93
C GLU A 90 -8.65 -2.27 19.21
N ASN A 91 -9.25 -3.46 19.19
CA ASN A 91 -9.91 -4.04 20.35
C ASN A 91 -8.93 -4.24 21.53
N LYS A 92 -7.69 -4.68 21.27
CA LYS A 92 -6.66 -4.80 22.31
C LYS A 92 -6.35 -3.44 22.96
N ILE A 93 -6.18 -2.40 22.15
CA ILE A 93 -5.90 -1.04 22.65
C ILE A 93 -7.07 -0.53 23.49
N ILE A 94 -8.31 -0.73 23.04
CA ILE A 94 -9.50 -0.33 23.81
C ILE A 94 -9.59 -1.10 25.13
N GLN A 95 -9.25 -2.39 25.17
CA GLN A 95 -9.19 -3.17 26.41
C GLN A 95 -8.13 -2.61 27.39
N ILE A 96 -6.98 -2.14 26.89
CA ILE A 96 -5.96 -1.50 27.73
C ILE A 96 -6.51 -0.23 28.39
N PHE A 97 -7.17 0.64 27.62
CA PHE A 97 -7.81 1.85 28.16
C PHE A 97 -8.91 1.53 29.17
N SER A 98 -9.77 0.55 28.87
CA SER A 98 -10.93 0.19 29.70
C SER A 98 -10.56 -0.40 31.06
N LYS A 99 -9.29 -0.83 31.27
CA LYS A 99 -8.81 -1.28 32.59
C LYS A 99 -8.72 -0.14 33.60
N ASN A 100 -8.39 1.07 33.15
CA ASN A 100 -8.07 2.20 34.02
C ASN A 100 -8.97 3.43 33.81
N TYR A 101 -9.73 3.48 32.71
CA TYR A 101 -10.51 4.64 32.30
C TYR A 101 -11.88 4.24 31.79
N ILE A 102 -12.86 5.14 31.94
CA ILE A 102 -14.17 5.01 31.32
C ILE A 102 -14.01 5.30 29.82
N VAL A 103 -14.39 4.35 28.97
CA VAL A 103 -14.36 4.45 27.50
C VAL A 103 -15.81 4.39 27.01
N ASN A 104 -16.33 5.51 26.51
CA ASN A 104 -17.70 5.61 26.01
C ASN A 104 -17.70 5.32 24.48
N LYS A 105 -18.27 4.20 24.08
CA LYS A 105 -18.40 3.82 22.67
C LYS A 105 -19.67 4.41 22.06
N VAL A 106 -19.55 5.08 20.90
CA VAL A 106 -20.69 5.71 20.21
C VAL A 106 -21.15 4.89 19.01
N THR A 107 -20.26 4.63 18.02
CA THR A 107 -20.63 3.85 16.82
C THR A 107 -20.01 2.48 16.85
N ASN A 108 -20.68 1.50 16.19
CA ASN A 108 -20.11 0.18 15.95
C ASN A 108 -19.37 0.16 14.62
N TYR A 109 -18.57 -0.88 14.43
CA TYR A 109 -17.89 -1.08 13.17
C TYR A 109 -18.91 -1.35 12.05
N GLY A 110 -18.83 -0.56 10.96
CA GLY A 110 -19.74 -0.67 9.83
C GLY A 110 -21.05 0.08 9.97
N GLU A 111 -21.32 0.74 11.10
CA GLU A 111 -22.43 1.68 11.22
C GLU A 111 -22.15 2.91 10.34
N GLU A 112 -23.20 3.31 9.62
CA GLU A 112 -23.17 4.50 8.78
C GLU A 112 -23.51 5.77 9.58
N PHE A 113 -23.52 6.90 8.88
CA PHE A 113 -23.90 8.18 9.46
C PHE A 113 -25.29 8.13 10.11
N SER A 114 -25.40 8.66 11.35
CA SER A 114 -26.63 8.76 12.11
C SER A 114 -26.65 10.03 12.94
N ILE A 115 -27.71 10.85 12.79
CA ILE A 115 -27.88 12.07 13.59
C ILE A 115 -27.98 11.74 15.08
N LYS A 116 -28.58 10.61 15.44
CA LYS A 116 -28.66 10.14 16.82
C LYS A 116 -27.25 9.93 17.41
N LYS A 117 -26.36 9.29 16.67
CA LYS A 117 -24.97 9.06 17.08
C LYS A 117 -24.15 10.34 17.15
N TYR A 118 -24.42 11.28 16.26
CA TYR A 118 -23.82 12.61 16.37
C TYR A 118 -24.25 13.34 17.65
N ASN A 119 -25.56 13.36 17.97
CA ASN A 119 -26.05 13.97 19.17
C ASN A 119 -25.49 13.28 20.44
N GLU A 120 -25.39 11.95 20.44
CA GLU A 120 -24.74 11.17 21.49
C GLU A 120 -23.28 11.61 21.69
N THR A 121 -22.53 11.80 20.60
CA THR A 121 -21.15 12.34 20.66
C THR A 121 -21.10 13.72 21.30
N LEU A 122 -22.01 14.63 20.90
CA LEU A 122 -22.07 15.98 21.49
C LEU A 122 -22.38 15.97 23.00
N ASP A 123 -23.27 15.09 23.41
CA ASP A 123 -23.64 14.96 24.81
C ASP A 123 -22.48 14.44 25.67
N LEU A 124 -21.71 13.47 25.15
CA LEU A 124 -20.50 12.97 25.82
C LEU A 124 -19.42 14.07 25.93
N ILE A 125 -19.21 14.85 24.86
CA ILE A 125 -18.28 16.00 24.88
C ILE A 125 -18.74 17.05 25.92
N LYS A 126 -20.04 17.38 25.99
CA LYS A 126 -20.58 18.33 26.97
C LYS A 126 -20.45 17.83 28.40
N LYS A 127 -20.65 16.53 28.64
CA LYS A 127 -20.44 15.89 29.94
C LYS A 127 -18.97 15.87 30.34
N GLY A 128 -18.05 16.04 29.36
CA GLY A 128 -16.62 16.00 29.63
C GLY A 128 -16.11 14.58 29.86
N GLU A 129 -16.64 13.60 29.15
CA GLU A 129 -16.21 12.22 29.28
C GLU A 129 -14.73 12.08 28.89
N PRO A 130 -13.93 11.29 29.61
CA PRO A 130 -12.46 11.26 29.41
C PRO A 130 -12.03 10.73 28.05
N ILE A 131 -12.66 9.64 27.61
CA ILE A 131 -12.34 8.94 26.35
C ILE A 131 -13.64 8.58 25.64
N ILE A 132 -13.78 9.02 24.39
CA ILE A 132 -14.91 8.69 23.52
C ILE A 132 -14.39 7.86 22.34
N TYR A 133 -14.93 6.66 22.20
CA TYR A 133 -14.51 5.69 21.19
C TYR A 133 -15.50 5.66 20.01
N ASN A 134 -14.97 5.76 18.79
CA ASN A 134 -15.72 5.86 17.54
C ASN A 134 -16.80 6.96 17.58
N PRO A 135 -16.48 8.20 17.99
CA PRO A 135 -17.43 9.32 17.96
C PRO A 135 -17.79 9.64 16.52
N LEU A 136 -19.02 10.08 16.28
CA LEU A 136 -19.43 10.62 14.99
C LEU A 136 -19.38 12.15 15.02
N LEU A 137 -18.60 12.73 14.12
CA LEU A 137 -18.47 14.18 13.95
C LEU A 137 -18.85 14.57 12.53
N HIS A 138 -19.42 15.75 12.33
CA HIS A 138 -19.72 16.26 11.01
C HIS A 138 -19.52 17.77 10.86
N ASP A 139 -19.28 18.19 9.62
CA ASP A 139 -19.33 19.57 9.17
C ASP A 139 -20.45 19.72 8.13
N MET A 140 -21.53 20.37 8.55
CA MET A 140 -22.69 20.59 7.68
C MET A 140 -22.42 21.57 6.56
N THR A 141 -21.46 22.47 6.71
CA THR A 141 -21.18 23.49 5.68
C THR A 141 -20.47 22.89 4.47
N ARG A 142 -19.63 21.87 4.69
CA ARG A 142 -18.89 21.16 3.65
C ARG A 142 -19.51 19.80 3.30
N ASN A 143 -20.58 19.37 3.98
CA ASN A 143 -21.16 18.02 3.87
C ASN A 143 -20.13 16.90 4.08
N ILE A 144 -19.33 17.01 5.15
CA ILE A 144 -18.29 16.05 5.51
C ILE A 144 -18.56 15.46 6.88
N TYR A 145 -18.33 14.16 7.02
CA TYR A 145 -18.38 13.48 8.31
C TYR A 145 -17.14 12.63 8.55
N THR A 146 -16.88 12.33 9.81
CA THR A 146 -15.81 11.44 10.24
C THR A 146 -16.21 10.64 11.47
N ILE A 147 -15.66 9.41 11.56
CA ILE A 147 -15.72 8.57 12.76
C ILE A 147 -14.27 8.28 13.14
N PRO A 148 -13.60 9.21 13.85
CA PRO A 148 -12.25 8.97 14.35
C PRO A 148 -12.25 7.85 15.38
N LYS A 149 -11.09 7.25 15.65
CA LYS A 149 -11.00 6.16 16.62
C LYS A 149 -11.26 6.64 18.02
N LEU A 150 -10.54 7.65 18.48
CA LEU A 150 -10.68 8.18 19.84
C LEU A 150 -10.71 9.71 19.82
N LEU A 151 -11.55 10.26 20.68
CA LEU A 151 -11.38 11.58 21.26
C LEU A 151 -10.91 11.39 22.69
N ILE A 152 -9.75 11.94 23.02
CA ILE A 152 -9.21 11.92 24.39
C ILE A 152 -9.15 13.35 24.89
N ARG A 153 -9.69 13.60 26.09
CA ARG A 153 -9.65 14.91 26.73
C ARG A 153 -8.21 15.27 27.10
N LEU A 154 -7.81 16.52 26.93
CA LEU A 154 -6.39 16.93 27.03
C LEU A 154 -5.77 16.73 28.40
N ASP A 155 -6.53 16.86 29.47
CA ASP A 155 -6.04 16.53 30.83
C ASP A 155 -5.80 15.02 31.03
N TYR A 156 -6.52 14.17 30.27
CA TYR A 156 -6.25 12.73 30.24
C TYR A 156 -5.09 12.38 29.32
N MET A 157 -4.84 13.15 28.26
CA MET A 157 -3.60 13.01 27.47
C MET A 157 -2.37 13.25 28.36
N ASN A 158 -2.41 14.30 29.21
CA ASN A 158 -1.32 14.58 30.17
C ASN A 158 -1.12 13.42 31.16
N LYS A 159 -2.19 12.79 31.62
CA LYS A 159 -2.13 11.67 32.57
C LYS A 159 -1.67 10.35 31.96
N ILE A 160 -2.08 10.07 30.73
CA ILE A 160 -1.87 8.77 30.07
C ILE A 160 -0.51 8.73 29.33
N PHE A 161 -0.16 9.85 28.68
CA PHE A 161 0.96 9.93 27.74
C PHE A 161 2.00 10.99 28.13
N GLU A 162 1.89 11.54 29.36
CA GLU A 162 2.81 12.56 29.88
C GLU A 162 2.98 13.77 28.94
N THR A 163 1.91 14.10 28.21
CA THR A 163 1.88 15.33 27.39
C THR A 163 1.77 16.54 28.30
N ASN A 164 2.03 17.75 27.78
CA ASN A 164 2.04 18.97 28.57
C ASN A 164 1.04 20.01 28.05
N TYR A 165 -0.24 19.65 28.00
CA TYR A 165 -1.30 20.59 27.65
C TYR A 165 -1.66 21.51 28.82
N ASN A 166 -1.89 22.79 28.51
CA ASN A 166 -2.23 23.82 29.50
C ASN A 166 -3.60 23.54 30.13
N ASN A 167 -3.74 23.85 31.43
CA ASN A 167 -4.98 23.68 32.18
C ASN A 167 -6.18 24.49 31.64
N SER A 168 -5.94 25.64 30.98
CA SER A 168 -7.00 26.46 30.36
C SER A 168 -7.77 25.74 29.26
N ILE A 169 -7.16 24.77 28.60
CA ILE A 169 -7.74 23.95 27.53
C ILE A 169 -7.97 22.49 27.95
N SER A 170 -7.75 22.18 29.23
CA SER A 170 -7.76 20.79 29.74
C SER A 170 -9.03 20.00 29.42
N LYS A 171 -10.20 20.67 29.35
CA LYS A 171 -11.49 20.05 29.02
C LYS A 171 -11.75 19.89 27.51
N LYS A 172 -10.84 20.34 26.65
CA LYS A 172 -10.93 20.13 25.21
C LYS A 172 -10.38 18.74 24.83
N TYR A 173 -10.65 18.32 23.61
CA TYR A 173 -10.29 17.00 23.09
C TYR A 173 -9.28 17.11 21.96
N CYS A 174 -8.43 16.07 21.85
CA CYS A 174 -7.62 15.81 20.65
C CYS A 174 -8.01 14.46 20.03
N LEU A 175 -7.61 14.30 18.78
CA LEU A 175 -7.78 13.07 18.02
C LEU A 175 -6.63 12.11 18.28
N VAL A 176 -6.96 10.87 18.58
CA VAL A 176 -6.00 9.76 18.64
C VAL A 176 -6.49 8.63 17.75
N ASP A 177 -5.73 8.30 16.70
CA ASP A 177 -6.03 7.19 15.82
C ASP A 177 -5.35 5.91 16.30
N ILE A 178 -5.90 4.74 15.95
CA ILE A 178 -5.33 3.43 16.26
C ILE A 178 -5.07 2.70 14.96
N GLN A 179 -3.80 2.34 14.70
CA GLN A 179 -3.38 1.75 13.43
C GLN A 179 -2.45 0.54 13.63
N ASN A 180 -2.80 -0.60 13.05
CA ASN A 180 -1.97 -1.80 13.06
C ASN A 180 -0.82 -1.70 12.02
N ILE A 181 0.00 -0.65 12.12
CA ILE A 181 1.12 -0.37 11.22
C ILE A 181 2.41 -0.13 12.00
N SER A 182 3.53 -0.03 11.25
CA SER A 182 4.81 0.45 11.79
C SER A 182 4.99 1.91 11.42
N ILE A 183 5.36 2.75 12.40
CA ILE A 183 5.64 4.18 12.23
C ILE A 183 7.06 4.49 12.70
N ASN A 184 7.78 5.30 11.93
CA ASN A 184 9.04 5.89 12.37
C ASN A 184 8.77 7.28 12.94
N ILE A 185 9.36 7.57 14.09
CA ILE A 185 9.27 8.87 14.78
C ILE A 185 10.66 9.46 14.97
N ASP A 186 10.72 10.77 15.19
CA ASP A 186 11.91 11.48 15.63
C ASP A 186 12.03 11.55 17.16
N GLU A 187 13.00 12.29 17.66
CA GLU A 187 13.25 12.50 19.09
C GLU A 187 12.08 13.19 19.84
N ASN A 188 11.26 13.95 19.14
CA ASN A 188 10.07 14.61 19.67
C ASN A 188 8.79 13.75 19.54
N ASN A 189 8.94 12.46 19.22
CA ASN A 189 7.86 11.55 18.88
C ASN A 189 7.05 11.97 17.64
N GLU A 190 7.55 12.90 16.81
CA GLU A 190 6.86 13.34 15.60
C GLU A 190 6.99 12.31 14.46
N ILE A 191 5.89 12.12 13.74
CA ILE A 191 5.81 11.14 12.64
C ILE A 191 6.69 11.57 11.48
N LYS A 192 7.71 10.77 11.16
CA LYS A 192 8.56 10.97 9.99
C LYS A 192 7.79 10.73 8.69
N GLN A 193 8.23 11.43 7.64
CA GLN A 193 7.62 11.28 6.31
C GLN A 193 7.90 9.86 5.77
N SER A 194 6.85 9.09 5.55
CA SER A 194 6.88 7.85 4.80
C SER A 194 5.66 7.75 3.89
N GLY A 195 5.79 7.09 2.74
CA GLY A 195 4.74 7.07 1.71
C GLY A 195 3.37 6.59 2.23
N ASN A 196 3.38 5.55 3.06
CA ASN A 196 2.14 4.90 3.52
C ASN A 196 1.40 5.65 4.64
N ILE A 197 2.05 6.59 5.35
CA ILE A 197 1.42 7.33 6.45
C ILE A 197 0.75 8.63 5.96
N LYS A 198 1.09 9.10 4.77
CA LYS A 198 0.67 10.41 4.27
C LYS A 198 -0.85 10.58 4.23
N TYR A 199 -1.58 9.58 3.77
CA TYR A 199 -3.04 9.69 3.72
C TYR A 199 -3.68 9.62 5.12
N LYS A 200 -3.05 8.93 6.08
CA LYS A 200 -3.51 8.91 7.48
C LYS A 200 -3.32 10.27 8.15
N LYS A 201 -2.18 10.92 7.92
CA LYS A 201 -1.97 12.33 8.35
C LYS A 201 -3.06 13.24 7.76
N ALA A 202 -3.38 13.09 6.48
CA ALA A 202 -4.42 13.88 5.81
C ALA A 202 -5.81 13.64 6.39
N GLU A 203 -6.19 12.39 6.67
CA GLU A 203 -7.45 12.04 7.34
C GLU A 203 -7.55 12.71 8.72
N LEU A 204 -6.45 12.68 9.51
CA LEU A 204 -6.41 13.32 10.84
C LEU A 204 -6.51 14.86 10.75
N ILE A 205 -5.83 15.49 9.79
CA ILE A 205 -5.90 16.94 9.55
C ILE A 205 -7.35 17.35 9.26
N LEU A 206 -8.01 16.64 8.35
CA LEU A 206 -9.40 16.93 8.00
C LEU A 206 -10.36 16.65 9.17
N ALA A 207 -10.18 15.54 9.87
CA ALA A 207 -10.97 15.20 11.05
C ALA A 207 -10.80 16.24 12.18
N ASN A 208 -9.57 16.74 12.40
CA ASN A 208 -9.30 17.78 13.39
C ASN A 208 -9.97 19.12 13.04
N SER A 209 -10.04 19.45 11.75
CA SER A 209 -10.79 20.62 11.30
C SER A 209 -12.29 20.51 11.63
N ILE A 210 -12.86 19.31 11.56
CA ILE A 210 -14.26 19.07 11.94
C ILE A 210 -14.44 19.13 13.47
N LEU A 211 -13.54 18.49 14.23
CA LEU A 211 -13.56 18.56 15.69
C LEU A 211 -13.47 20.01 16.19
N SER A 212 -12.63 20.84 15.54
CA SER A 212 -12.47 22.24 15.92
C SER A 212 -13.76 23.05 15.82
N LEU A 213 -14.62 22.76 14.83
CA LEU A 213 -15.93 23.39 14.69
C LEU A 213 -16.90 22.96 15.83
N VAL A 214 -16.81 21.70 16.24
CA VAL A 214 -17.68 21.13 17.26
C VAL A 214 -17.36 21.68 18.65
N GLN A 215 -16.06 21.81 18.99
CA GLN A 215 -15.64 22.19 20.35
C GLN A 215 -15.14 23.64 20.47
N GLY A 216 -15.11 24.42 19.38
CA GLY A 216 -14.60 25.79 19.37
C GLY A 216 -13.12 25.92 19.75
N TYR A 217 -12.35 24.85 19.55
CA TYR A 217 -10.90 24.79 19.81
C TYR A 217 -10.24 23.89 18.78
N LYS A 218 -9.17 24.36 18.17
CA LYS A 218 -8.35 23.59 17.22
C LYS A 218 -7.10 23.11 17.94
N SER A 219 -6.95 21.80 18.06
CA SER A 219 -5.69 21.22 18.55
C SER A 219 -4.60 21.36 17.49
N ASP A 220 -3.38 21.71 17.92
CA ASP A 220 -2.21 21.75 17.05
C ASP A 220 -1.68 20.34 16.76
N ASP A 221 -2.01 19.39 17.62
CA ASP A 221 -1.54 18.02 17.56
C ASP A 221 -2.67 17.02 17.37
N CYS A 222 -2.37 15.97 16.60
CA CYS A 222 -3.09 14.71 16.58
C CYS A 222 -2.12 13.57 16.85
N TYR A 223 -2.63 12.40 17.23
CA TYR A 223 -1.78 11.26 17.61
C TYR A 223 -2.19 9.97 16.92
N ILE A 224 -1.22 9.05 16.79
CA ILE A 224 -1.47 7.69 16.31
C ILE A 224 -0.85 6.69 17.29
N ILE A 225 -1.66 5.75 17.78
CA ILE A 225 -1.21 4.54 18.47
C ILE A 225 -0.95 3.51 17.39
N ALA A 226 0.32 3.36 17.00
CA ALA A 226 0.75 2.38 16.03
C ALA A 226 1.13 1.06 16.73
N ARG A 227 0.94 -0.08 16.06
CA ARG A 227 1.37 -1.38 16.60
C ARG A 227 2.87 -1.41 16.90
N LYS A 228 3.66 -0.83 15.99
CA LYS A 228 5.12 -0.76 16.10
C LYS A 228 5.58 0.67 15.89
N VAL A 229 6.37 1.17 16.80
CA VAL A 229 7.02 2.48 16.69
C VAL A 229 8.53 2.29 16.70
N LYS A 230 9.24 2.90 15.75
CA LYS A 230 10.68 2.90 15.66
C LYS A 230 11.19 4.35 15.76
N ASP A 231 12.09 4.62 16.69
CA ASP A 231 12.71 5.94 16.86
C ASP A 231 14.04 6.08 16.07
N ASP A 232 14.66 7.23 16.18
CA ASP A 232 15.92 7.57 15.49
C ASP A 232 17.11 6.76 15.96
N ASN A 233 17.11 6.31 17.20
CA ASN A 233 18.16 5.45 17.76
C ASN A 233 18.04 4.01 17.23
N GLY A 234 16.95 3.70 16.54
CA GLY A 234 16.65 2.36 16.05
C GLY A 234 15.90 1.50 17.06
N ASP A 235 15.55 2.05 18.22
CA ASP A 235 14.78 1.37 19.23
C ASP A 235 13.35 1.11 18.77
N ILE A 236 12.88 -0.09 19.07
CA ILE A 236 11.56 -0.56 18.61
C ILE A 236 10.66 -0.80 19.82
N CYS A 237 9.53 -0.07 19.82
CA CYS A 237 8.45 -0.27 20.79
C CYS A 237 7.24 -0.92 20.13
N PHE A 238 6.60 -1.87 20.83
CA PHE A 238 5.36 -2.50 20.41
C PHE A 238 4.23 -2.15 21.40
N ASN A 239 3.10 -1.69 20.88
CA ASN A 239 1.93 -1.29 21.65
C ASN A 239 0.84 -2.37 21.65
N GLU A 240 1.21 -3.64 21.80
CA GLU A 240 0.24 -4.75 21.76
C GLU A 240 -0.35 -5.10 23.13
N ASN A 241 0.43 -4.96 24.20
CA ASN A 241 0.03 -5.31 25.57
C ASN A 241 0.02 -4.09 26.51
N ILE A 242 0.88 -3.12 26.24
CA ILE A 242 1.00 -1.84 26.96
C ILE A 242 1.25 -0.76 25.90
N ILE A 243 0.63 0.42 26.06
CA ILE A 243 0.89 1.54 25.18
C ILE A 243 2.14 2.27 25.69
N ASN A 244 3.29 1.98 25.08
CA ASN A 244 4.58 2.53 25.49
C ASN A 244 4.90 3.86 24.80
N LYS A 245 4.54 3.99 23.53
CA LYS A 245 4.87 5.17 22.72
C LYS A 245 3.74 5.51 21.76
N ILE A 246 3.40 6.79 21.68
CA ILE A 246 2.47 7.32 20.69
C ILE A 246 3.19 8.20 19.69
N ALA A 247 2.73 8.19 18.45
CA ALA A 247 3.30 9.00 17.39
C ALA A 247 2.50 10.29 17.24
N LYS A 248 3.19 11.43 17.26
CA LYS A 248 2.62 12.78 17.22
C LYS A 248 2.60 13.31 15.78
N LEU A 249 1.52 13.94 15.39
CA LEU A 249 1.37 14.73 14.17
C LEU A 249 1.20 16.21 14.56
N ASP A 250 2.24 17.02 14.32
CA ASP A 250 2.15 18.48 14.42
C ASP A 250 1.51 19.03 13.14
N ILE A 251 0.26 19.50 13.24
CA ILE A 251 -0.53 19.97 12.10
C ILE A 251 0.05 21.26 11.51
N ASN A 252 0.68 22.10 12.32
CA ASN A 252 1.23 23.37 11.87
C ASN A 252 2.42 23.19 10.92
N LYS A 253 3.15 22.06 11.05
CA LYS A 253 4.23 21.67 10.14
C LYS A 253 3.75 21.10 8.80
N GLU A 254 2.46 20.74 8.69
CA GLU A 254 1.90 20.03 7.53
C GLU A 254 1.12 20.95 6.56
N GLN A 255 1.54 22.20 6.36
CA GLN A 255 0.83 23.18 5.52
C GLN A 255 0.61 22.70 4.08
N LYS A 256 1.66 22.10 3.45
CA LYS A 256 1.53 21.54 2.09
C LYS A 256 0.51 20.41 2.01
N LEU A 257 0.46 19.56 3.04
CA LEU A 257 -0.51 18.49 3.12
C LEU A 257 -1.92 19.02 3.36
N ASN A 258 -2.07 20.04 4.19
CA ASN A 258 -3.37 20.68 4.45
C ASN A 258 -3.95 21.30 3.17
N ASN A 259 -3.13 22.01 2.36
CA ASN A 259 -3.56 22.50 1.04
C ASN A 259 -4.01 21.34 0.13
N LYS A 260 -3.28 20.23 0.14
CA LYS A 260 -3.66 19.05 -0.63
C LYS A 260 -4.96 18.42 -0.14
N VAL A 261 -5.24 18.44 1.17
CA VAL A 261 -6.51 18.00 1.75
C VAL A 261 -7.68 18.85 1.24
N ASN A 262 -7.53 20.16 1.20
CA ASN A 262 -8.57 21.05 0.66
C ASN A 262 -8.85 20.75 -0.83
N ASN A 263 -7.81 20.54 -1.63
CA ASN A 263 -7.97 20.16 -3.04
C ASN A 263 -8.65 18.79 -3.18
N ALA A 264 -8.34 17.83 -2.30
CA ALA A 264 -9.00 16.53 -2.28
C ALA A 264 -10.49 16.63 -1.96
N VAL A 265 -10.87 17.50 -1.03
CA VAL A 265 -12.28 17.77 -0.71
C VAL A 265 -13.00 18.37 -1.92
N SER A 266 -12.38 19.34 -2.61
CA SER A 266 -12.93 19.93 -3.85
C SER A 266 -13.09 18.87 -4.94
N TRP A 267 -12.07 18.01 -5.13
CA TRP A 267 -12.11 16.91 -6.08
C TRP A 267 -13.30 15.98 -5.85
N ILE A 268 -13.49 15.50 -4.60
CA ILE A 268 -14.59 14.58 -4.28
C ILE A 268 -15.95 15.24 -4.50
N ASN A 269 -16.09 16.51 -4.18
CA ASN A 269 -17.33 17.25 -4.43
C ASN A 269 -17.59 17.39 -5.93
N GLU A 270 -16.61 17.80 -6.74
CA GLU A 270 -16.73 17.87 -8.19
C GLU A 270 -17.07 16.50 -8.79
N LEU A 271 -16.40 15.44 -8.33
CA LEU A 271 -16.67 14.08 -8.76
C LEU A 271 -18.13 13.68 -8.50
N LYS A 272 -18.65 14.01 -7.31
CA LYS A 272 -20.04 13.67 -6.93
C LYS A 272 -21.08 14.35 -7.81
N TYR A 273 -20.84 15.59 -8.23
CA TYR A 273 -21.80 16.38 -9.01
C TYR A 273 -21.59 16.30 -10.52
N HIS A 274 -20.35 16.14 -10.97
CA HIS A 274 -19.99 16.27 -12.39
C HIS A 274 -19.29 15.05 -12.98
N GLY A 275 -18.80 14.12 -12.14
CA GLY A 275 -17.99 12.99 -12.58
C GLY A 275 -18.63 12.07 -13.62
N HIS A 276 -19.96 11.97 -13.63
CA HIS A 276 -20.71 11.18 -14.62
C HIS A 276 -20.59 11.72 -16.06
N LYS A 277 -20.16 12.98 -16.23
CA LYS A 277 -19.98 13.64 -17.54
C LYS A 277 -18.53 13.56 -18.06
N TRP A 278 -17.59 13.04 -17.24
CA TRP A 278 -16.19 13.04 -17.61
C TRP A 278 -15.84 11.85 -18.50
N ASP A 279 -15.09 12.12 -19.57
CA ASP A 279 -14.54 11.08 -20.44
C ASP A 279 -13.14 10.69 -19.97
N ILE A 280 -13.03 9.52 -19.36
CA ILE A 280 -11.72 9.02 -18.86
C ILE A 280 -10.87 8.41 -19.98
N ASN A 281 -11.41 8.19 -21.16
CA ASN A 281 -10.65 7.72 -22.32
C ASN A 281 -9.97 8.89 -23.08
N ASN A 282 -10.45 10.12 -22.83
CA ASN A 282 -9.84 11.35 -23.34
C ASN A 282 -9.79 12.41 -22.23
N PRO A 283 -8.99 12.18 -21.16
CA PRO A 283 -9.02 13.00 -19.97
C PRO A 283 -8.46 14.41 -20.25
N ASN A 284 -9.18 15.42 -19.76
CA ASN A 284 -8.81 16.83 -19.85
C ASN A 284 -8.25 17.39 -18.52
N ARG A 285 -8.06 16.53 -17.53
CA ARG A 285 -7.53 16.89 -16.20
C ARG A 285 -6.67 15.76 -15.64
N TRP A 286 -5.66 16.12 -14.84
CA TRP A 286 -4.66 15.17 -14.34
C TRP A 286 -5.23 14.07 -13.44
N GLU A 287 -6.34 14.36 -12.76
CA GLU A 287 -6.98 13.42 -11.82
C GLU A 287 -7.55 12.18 -12.50
N LEU A 288 -7.84 12.26 -13.79
CA LEU A 288 -8.38 11.16 -14.57
C LEU A 288 -7.30 10.26 -15.20
N TYR A 289 -6.02 10.63 -15.07
CA TYR A 289 -4.91 9.78 -15.52
C TYR A 289 -4.53 8.76 -14.43
N PRO A 290 -4.47 7.46 -14.76
CA PRO A 290 -4.10 6.42 -13.80
C PRO A 290 -2.64 6.54 -13.34
N ASN A 291 -2.41 6.38 -12.04
CA ASN A 291 -1.05 6.34 -11.48
C ASN A 291 -0.56 4.90 -11.39
N MET A 292 0.26 4.45 -12.33
CA MET A 292 0.78 3.08 -12.37
C MET A 292 1.90 2.81 -11.34
N CYS A 293 2.41 3.86 -10.68
CA CYS A 293 3.30 3.72 -9.52
C CYS A 293 2.55 3.27 -8.25
N ASN A 294 1.24 3.57 -8.15
CA ASN A 294 0.42 3.10 -7.04
C ASN A 294 -0.02 1.66 -7.27
N LYS A 295 0.35 0.77 -6.34
CA LYS A 295 -0.05 -0.64 -6.34
C LYS A 295 -1.20 -0.93 -5.37
N ASN A 296 -1.58 0.04 -4.53
CA ASN A 296 -2.73 -0.07 -3.62
C ASN A 296 -4.02 0.38 -4.34
N ASP A 297 -4.37 -0.29 -5.42
CA ASP A 297 -5.43 0.08 -6.36
C ASP A 297 -6.57 -0.94 -6.47
N ALA A 298 -6.56 -1.98 -5.63
CA ALA A 298 -7.67 -2.93 -5.57
C ALA A 298 -8.98 -2.21 -5.17
N PRO A 299 -10.10 -2.59 -5.76
CA PRO A 299 -10.33 -3.71 -6.69
C PRO A 299 -10.24 -3.33 -8.19
N TRP A 300 -9.45 -2.34 -8.57
CA TRP A 300 -9.44 -1.76 -9.92
C TRP A 300 -8.13 -1.94 -10.69
N HIS A 301 -7.22 -2.81 -10.21
CA HIS A 301 -5.88 -2.95 -10.80
C HIS A 301 -5.92 -3.25 -12.30
N ASN A 302 -6.71 -4.25 -12.73
CA ASN A 302 -6.79 -4.65 -14.13
C ASN A 302 -7.48 -3.58 -15.00
N SER A 303 -8.57 -2.99 -14.52
CA SER A 303 -9.26 -1.89 -15.21
C SER A 303 -8.35 -0.65 -15.35
N LYS A 304 -7.64 -0.27 -14.28
CA LYS A 304 -6.67 0.82 -14.29
C LYS A 304 -5.51 0.54 -15.26
N LYS A 305 -4.99 -0.68 -15.28
CA LYS A 305 -3.92 -1.09 -16.19
C LYS A 305 -4.36 -1.06 -17.65
N LYS A 306 -5.60 -1.46 -17.95
CA LYS A 306 -6.19 -1.35 -19.29
C LYS A 306 -6.27 0.12 -19.70
N LEU A 307 -6.83 0.97 -18.85
CA LEU A 307 -6.94 2.42 -19.10
C LEU A 307 -5.54 3.05 -19.33
N ALA A 308 -4.56 2.73 -18.50
CA ALA A 308 -3.18 3.23 -18.67
C ALA A 308 -2.55 2.80 -20.00
N LYS A 309 -2.85 1.58 -20.46
CA LYS A 309 -2.39 1.09 -21.76
C LYS A 309 -3.05 1.87 -22.91
N ASP A 310 -4.37 2.10 -22.84
CA ASP A 310 -5.14 2.77 -23.89
C ASP A 310 -4.72 4.25 -23.99
N LEU A 311 -4.54 4.92 -22.86
CA LEU A 311 -4.04 6.30 -22.76
C LEU A 311 -2.56 6.46 -23.10
N LYS A 312 -1.79 5.38 -23.22
CA LYS A 312 -0.31 5.44 -23.31
C LYS A 312 0.33 6.19 -22.14
N GLU A 313 -0.17 5.92 -20.93
CA GLU A 313 0.15 6.63 -19.69
C GLU A 313 1.65 6.60 -19.36
N LEU A 314 2.21 7.77 -19.06
CA LEU A 314 3.64 7.96 -18.79
C LEU A 314 4.15 7.14 -17.60
N THR A 315 3.38 7.09 -16.49
CA THR A 315 3.78 6.36 -15.27
C THR A 315 3.79 4.84 -15.42
N ASN A 316 3.42 4.34 -16.59
CA ASN A 316 3.58 2.93 -16.93
C ASN A 316 5.05 2.54 -17.18
N ILE A 317 5.88 3.52 -17.53
CA ILE A 317 7.30 3.31 -17.84
C ILE A 317 8.13 3.30 -16.55
N TRP A 318 9.09 2.41 -16.51
CA TRP A 318 10.05 2.28 -15.42
C TRP A 318 10.70 3.63 -15.08
N ASN A 319 10.76 3.95 -13.79
CA ASN A 319 11.30 5.19 -13.22
C ASN A 319 10.60 6.52 -13.63
N ILE A 320 9.50 6.46 -14.35
CA ILE A 320 8.66 7.65 -14.56
C ILE A 320 7.63 7.72 -13.44
N GLY A 321 7.78 8.73 -12.59
CA GLY A 321 6.88 8.98 -11.46
C GLY A 321 5.90 10.13 -11.71
N ILE A 322 5.06 10.39 -10.71
CA ILE A 322 4.00 11.41 -10.77
C ILE A 322 4.55 12.83 -11.01
N ASN A 323 5.69 13.17 -10.40
CA ASN A 323 6.26 14.50 -10.56
C ASN A 323 6.69 14.72 -12.03
N PHE A 324 7.42 13.76 -12.60
CA PHE A 324 7.79 13.82 -14.01
C PHE A 324 6.56 13.89 -14.92
N ARG A 325 5.52 13.06 -14.67
CA ARG A 325 4.25 13.15 -15.42
C ARG A 325 3.64 14.56 -15.34
N LYS A 326 3.62 15.16 -14.16
CA LYS A 326 3.08 16.51 -13.96
C LYS A 326 3.82 17.53 -14.80
N ASP A 327 5.15 17.48 -14.79
CA ASP A 327 5.99 18.39 -15.57
C ASP A 327 5.72 18.18 -17.08
N MET A 328 5.62 16.93 -17.54
CA MET A 328 5.30 16.63 -18.94
C MET A 328 3.90 17.11 -19.37
N HIS A 329 2.90 16.97 -18.50
CA HIS A 329 1.56 17.51 -18.79
C HIS A 329 1.56 19.05 -18.92
N HIS A 330 2.41 19.77 -18.18
CA HIS A 330 2.59 21.20 -18.35
C HIS A 330 3.23 21.56 -19.70
N GLU A 331 4.11 20.70 -20.22
CA GLU A 331 4.72 20.81 -21.55
C GLU A 331 3.83 20.29 -22.68
N GLY A 332 2.59 19.87 -22.38
CA GLY A 332 1.64 19.33 -23.36
C GLY A 332 1.91 17.88 -23.77
N ILE A 333 2.78 17.17 -23.07
CA ILE A 333 3.15 15.77 -23.33
C ILE A 333 2.33 14.86 -22.42
N PHE A 334 1.36 14.16 -22.98
CA PHE A 334 0.42 13.29 -22.23
C PHE A 334 0.65 11.79 -22.43
N LYS A 335 1.43 11.40 -23.44
CA LYS A 335 1.59 10.00 -23.84
C LYS A 335 3.06 9.64 -23.94
N TRP A 336 3.43 8.43 -23.53
CA TRP A 336 4.81 7.96 -23.68
C TRP A 336 5.20 7.75 -25.17
N THR A 337 4.24 7.78 -26.09
CA THR A 337 4.48 7.72 -27.54
C THR A 337 4.82 9.07 -28.17
N ASP A 338 4.72 10.17 -27.42
CA ASP A 338 5.08 11.50 -27.91
C ASP A 338 6.57 11.56 -28.26
N GLU A 339 6.90 12.15 -29.42
CA GLU A 339 8.28 12.20 -29.90
C GLU A 339 9.11 13.19 -29.08
N ASN A 340 8.48 14.25 -28.57
CA ASN A 340 9.18 15.27 -27.78
C ASN A 340 9.55 14.78 -26.39
N LEU A 341 8.95 13.69 -25.88
CA LEU A 341 9.23 13.17 -24.54
C LEU A 341 10.73 12.91 -24.31
N ILE A 342 11.43 12.45 -25.34
CA ILE A 342 12.87 12.10 -25.25
C ILE A 342 13.71 13.31 -24.85
N ASN A 343 13.33 14.54 -25.28
CA ASN A 343 14.06 15.76 -24.98
C ASN A 343 14.06 16.15 -23.49
N TYR A 344 13.15 15.60 -22.72
CA TYR A 344 12.96 15.87 -21.26
C TYR A 344 13.50 14.74 -20.39
N LEU A 345 13.99 13.65 -20.97
CA LEU A 345 14.58 12.57 -20.20
C LEU A 345 15.93 12.98 -19.58
N PRO A 346 16.27 12.46 -18.39
CA PRO A 346 17.59 12.68 -17.81
C PRO A 346 18.71 12.24 -18.75
N LEU A 347 19.81 12.97 -18.79
CA LEU A 347 20.99 12.62 -19.62
C LEU A 347 21.87 11.52 -19.01
N ASP A 348 21.39 10.87 -17.97
CA ASP A 348 22.07 9.79 -17.28
C ASP A 348 21.65 8.39 -17.80
N LYS A 349 22.20 7.33 -17.19
CA LYS A 349 21.87 5.94 -17.50
C LYS A 349 20.37 5.64 -17.39
N LYS A 350 19.64 6.34 -16.52
CA LYS A 350 18.19 6.15 -16.38
C LYS A 350 17.43 6.65 -17.60
N GLY A 351 17.76 7.85 -18.06
CA GLY A 351 17.14 8.42 -19.25
C GLY A 351 17.40 7.58 -20.49
N ILE A 352 18.64 7.13 -20.68
CA ILE A 352 18.99 6.20 -21.76
C ILE A 352 18.17 4.90 -21.67
N THR A 353 17.99 4.36 -20.47
CA THR A 353 17.19 3.16 -20.26
C THR A 353 15.72 3.39 -20.60
N ILE A 354 15.15 4.52 -20.19
CA ILE A 354 13.77 4.90 -20.49
C ILE A 354 13.58 5.06 -22.00
N GLU A 355 14.50 5.73 -22.68
CA GLU A 355 14.51 5.87 -24.14
C GLU A 355 14.47 4.50 -24.82
N LYS A 356 15.31 3.56 -24.40
CA LYS A 356 15.34 2.21 -25.00
C LYS A 356 14.07 1.41 -24.71
N ILE A 357 13.43 1.59 -23.56
CA ILE A 357 12.11 1.01 -23.30
C ILE A 357 11.06 1.61 -24.25
N ILE A 358 11.08 2.92 -24.49
CA ILE A 358 10.17 3.58 -25.43
C ILE A 358 10.41 3.08 -26.85
N ASP A 359 11.66 3.11 -27.31
CA ASP A 359 12.06 2.69 -28.67
C ASP A 359 11.59 1.27 -28.98
N ILE A 360 11.87 0.31 -28.09
CA ILE A 360 11.49 -1.09 -28.33
C ILE A 360 9.98 -1.27 -28.35
N ASN A 361 9.23 -0.50 -27.55
CA ASN A 361 7.77 -0.58 -27.51
C ASN A 361 7.10 0.17 -28.69
N LYS A 362 7.76 1.16 -29.30
CA LYS A 362 7.35 1.80 -30.55
C LYS A 362 7.72 0.96 -31.78
N SER A 363 8.81 0.20 -31.75
CA SER A 363 9.28 -0.59 -32.88
C SER A 363 8.24 -1.59 -33.38
N LYS A 364 8.09 -1.75 -34.69
CA LYS A 364 7.23 -2.78 -35.29
C LYS A 364 7.96 -4.14 -35.39
N ASP A 365 9.23 -4.14 -35.73
CA ASP A 365 9.96 -5.33 -36.13
C ASP A 365 10.91 -5.88 -35.07
N THR A 366 11.37 -5.01 -34.15
CA THR A 366 12.34 -5.41 -33.13
C THR A 366 11.62 -5.93 -31.87
N LYS A 367 12.10 -7.07 -31.35
CA LYS A 367 11.50 -7.73 -30.17
C LYS A 367 12.24 -7.46 -28.88
N TYR A 368 13.52 -7.11 -28.96
CA TYR A 368 14.36 -6.81 -27.80
C TYR A 368 15.50 -5.86 -28.18
N TYR A 369 16.04 -5.19 -27.18
CA TYR A 369 17.24 -4.36 -27.26
C TYR A 369 18.27 -4.88 -26.23
N PRO A 370 19.55 -4.94 -26.53
CA PRO A 370 20.19 -4.61 -27.82
C PRO A 370 19.96 -5.75 -28.85
N ASN A 371 19.61 -5.39 -30.08
CA ASN A 371 19.36 -6.34 -31.16
C ASN A 371 20.62 -6.69 -31.96
N ASN A 372 21.72 -5.98 -31.72
CA ASN A 372 23.04 -6.27 -32.31
C ASN A 372 23.96 -6.77 -31.19
N LYS A 373 24.80 -7.77 -31.52
CA LYS A 373 25.84 -8.35 -30.65
C LYS A 373 26.94 -7.33 -30.30
N VAL A 374 26.55 -6.13 -29.88
CA VAL A 374 27.42 -4.96 -29.79
C VAL A 374 28.19 -4.91 -28.49
N ARG A 375 29.30 -4.17 -28.55
CA ARG A 375 30.30 -3.82 -27.53
C ARG A 375 29.78 -3.67 -26.06
N MET A 376 28.55 -3.19 -25.86
CA MET A 376 27.94 -3.02 -24.55
C MET A 376 27.68 -4.35 -23.80
N LEU A 377 27.54 -5.45 -24.51
CA LEU A 377 27.37 -6.78 -23.89
C LEU A 377 28.69 -7.37 -23.39
N LYS A 378 29.84 -6.76 -23.71
CA LYS A 378 31.14 -7.14 -23.11
C LYS A 378 31.18 -6.85 -21.62
N ASP A 379 30.39 -5.86 -21.13
CA ASP A 379 30.32 -5.49 -19.74
C ASP A 379 29.43 -6.43 -18.90
N ILE A 380 28.73 -7.36 -19.53
CA ILE A 380 28.04 -8.42 -18.79
C ILE A 380 29.10 -9.39 -18.30
N ASP A 381 29.15 -9.56 -16.98
CA ASP A 381 30.03 -10.53 -16.34
C ASP A 381 29.96 -11.88 -17.07
N SER A 382 31.13 -12.37 -17.51
CA SER A 382 31.26 -13.65 -18.23
C SER A 382 30.60 -14.81 -17.50
N ASN A 383 30.46 -14.70 -16.16
CA ASN A 383 29.78 -15.67 -15.34
C ASN A 383 28.30 -15.90 -15.72
N TYR A 384 27.58 -14.90 -16.23
CA TYR A 384 26.19 -15.09 -16.70
C TYR A 384 26.14 -15.78 -18.07
N LYS A 385 27.18 -15.59 -18.88
CA LYS A 385 27.25 -16.14 -20.24
C LYS A 385 27.56 -17.63 -20.24
N ARG A 386 28.50 -18.06 -19.38
CA ARG A 386 28.97 -19.43 -19.28
C ARG A 386 28.01 -20.29 -18.49
N LYS A 387 27.62 -21.43 -19.02
CA LYS A 387 26.90 -22.48 -18.31
C LYS A 387 27.86 -23.24 -17.38
N VAL A 388 27.42 -23.54 -16.15
CA VAL A 388 28.16 -24.38 -15.20
C VAL A 388 27.52 -25.76 -15.05
N ASN A 389 28.16 -26.65 -14.28
CA ASN A 389 27.70 -28.03 -14.17
C ASN A 389 26.26 -28.10 -13.59
N ILE A 390 25.97 -27.32 -12.56
CA ILE A 390 24.66 -27.26 -11.93
C ILE A 390 24.23 -25.79 -11.78
N GLU A 391 23.01 -25.51 -12.21
CA GLU A 391 22.40 -24.20 -12.10
C GLU A 391 21.07 -24.34 -11.36
N PHE A 392 21.00 -23.71 -10.18
CA PHE A 392 19.78 -23.63 -9.37
C PHE A 392 19.06 -22.32 -9.67
N TYR A 393 17.74 -22.37 -9.75
CA TYR A 393 16.86 -21.22 -9.92
C TYR A 393 15.97 -21.15 -8.70
N VAL A 394 16.14 -20.12 -7.89
CA VAL A 394 15.57 -20.06 -6.53
C VAL A 394 14.66 -18.85 -6.40
N ASP A 395 13.50 -19.08 -5.78
CA ASP A 395 12.53 -18.07 -5.41
C ASP A 395 11.96 -18.37 -4.02
N TYR A 396 11.80 -17.33 -3.20
CA TYR A 396 11.31 -17.45 -1.83
C TYR A 396 9.93 -16.83 -1.68
N GLU A 397 9.06 -17.56 -0.96
CA GLU A 397 7.86 -16.97 -0.42
C GLU A 397 8.07 -16.62 1.05
N THR A 398 7.69 -15.39 1.43
CA THR A 398 7.89 -14.88 2.77
C THR A 398 6.60 -14.38 3.38
N ALA A 399 6.46 -14.53 4.70
CA ALA A 399 5.34 -13.99 5.43
C ALA A 399 5.80 -13.33 6.75
N TYR A 400 5.07 -12.31 7.20
CA TYR A 400 5.36 -11.66 8.46
C TYR A 400 4.83 -12.51 9.63
N SER A 401 5.73 -13.01 10.45
CA SER A 401 5.37 -13.73 11.68
C SER A 401 5.02 -12.76 12.80
N HIS A 402 3.78 -12.82 13.29
CA HIS A 402 3.36 -11.99 14.42
C HIS A 402 4.03 -12.40 15.73
N SER A 403 4.28 -13.69 15.94
CA SER A 403 4.97 -14.20 17.13
C SER A 403 6.43 -13.74 17.18
N ASN A 404 7.14 -13.81 16.07
CA ASN A 404 8.56 -13.43 15.95
C ASN A 404 8.75 -11.96 15.60
N LYS A 405 7.69 -11.22 15.26
CA LYS A 405 7.70 -9.81 14.88
C LYS A 405 8.63 -9.47 13.70
N GLU A 406 8.82 -10.44 12.80
CA GLU A 406 9.68 -10.34 11.62
C GLU A 406 9.14 -11.12 10.43
N SER A 407 9.73 -10.89 9.24
CA SER A 407 9.42 -11.64 8.04
C SER A 407 10.28 -12.90 7.99
N LEU A 408 9.64 -14.06 7.83
CA LEU A 408 10.24 -15.37 7.74
C LEU A 408 10.04 -15.95 6.33
N ILE A 409 10.99 -16.78 5.89
CA ILE A 409 10.87 -17.59 4.68
C ILE A 409 10.00 -18.80 5.05
N TYR A 410 8.81 -18.90 4.49
CA TYR A 410 7.96 -20.05 4.73
C TYR A 410 7.99 -21.08 3.60
N MET A 411 8.48 -20.68 2.42
CA MET A 411 8.68 -21.58 1.30
C MET A 411 9.93 -21.22 0.52
N ILE A 412 10.69 -22.24 0.12
CA ILE A 412 11.82 -22.14 -0.79
C ILE A 412 11.52 -23.01 -2.01
N GLY A 413 11.41 -22.40 -3.19
CA GLY A 413 11.41 -23.10 -4.45
C GLY A 413 12.80 -23.17 -5.04
N CYS A 414 13.19 -24.32 -5.53
CA CYS A 414 14.50 -24.58 -6.11
C CYS A 414 14.39 -25.45 -7.36
N GLY A 415 14.51 -24.84 -8.52
CA GLY A 415 14.48 -25.55 -9.79
C GLY A 415 15.90 -25.80 -10.33
N TYR A 416 16.11 -26.89 -11.04
CA TYR A 416 17.37 -27.20 -11.72
C TYR A 416 17.16 -28.20 -12.86
N ILE A 417 18.19 -28.42 -13.68
CA ILE A 417 18.14 -29.40 -14.78
C ILE A 417 18.89 -30.67 -14.37
N LYS A 418 18.21 -31.80 -14.43
CA LYS A 418 18.77 -33.14 -14.25
C LYS A 418 18.46 -34.00 -15.48
N ASN A 419 19.45 -34.60 -16.07
CA ASN A 419 19.27 -35.46 -17.26
C ASN A 419 18.45 -34.77 -18.39
N ASN A 420 18.70 -33.48 -18.64
CA ASN A 420 17.98 -32.64 -19.61
C ASN A 420 16.48 -32.40 -19.28
N LYS A 421 16.02 -32.76 -18.08
CA LYS A 421 14.65 -32.50 -17.62
C LYS A 421 14.65 -31.49 -16.50
N TRP A 422 13.61 -30.68 -16.45
CA TRP A 422 13.36 -29.78 -15.35
C TRP A 422 12.94 -30.55 -14.11
N GLU A 423 13.62 -30.33 -13.02
CA GLU A 423 13.30 -30.83 -11.68
C GLU A 423 13.03 -29.64 -10.77
N PHE A 424 12.06 -29.78 -9.89
CA PHE A 424 11.69 -28.76 -8.93
C PHE A 424 11.55 -29.35 -7.54
N LEU A 425 12.14 -28.68 -6.56
CA LEU A 425 12.06 -29.02 -5.14
C LEU A 425 11.41 -27.86 -4.41
N SER A 426 10.42 -28.16 -3.57
CA SER A 426 9.80 -27.20 -2.67
C SER A 426 10.04 -27.57 -1.23
N TYR A 427 10.40 -26.57 -0.42
CA TYR A 427 10.61 -26.70 1.00
C TYR A 427 9.65 -25.76 1.71
N ILE A 428 8.70 -26.30 2.45
CA ILE A 428 7.63 -25.54 3.09
C ILE A 428 7.77 -25.71 4.58
N ALA A 429 7.78 -24.60 5.32
CA ALA A 429 7.78 -24.57 6.77
C ALA A 429 6.48 -25.15 7.31
N ASP A 430 6.55 -25.93 8.37
CA ASP A 430 5.35 -26.48 9.00
C ASP A 430 4.49 -25.37 9.62
N ARG A 431 5.13 -24.29 10.12
CA ARG A 431 4.51 -23.12 10.75
C ARG A 431 5.26 -21.83 10.39
N LEU A 432 4.63 -20.67 10.64
CA LEU A 432 5.31 -19.37 10.51
C LEU A 432 6.08 -19.03 11.80
N ASP A 433 7.09 -19.86 12.11
CA ASP A 433 8.01 -19.64 13.23
C ASP A 433 9.47 -19.87 12.83
N GLN A 434 10.39 -19.47 13.69
CA GLN A 434 11.82 -19.54 13.42
C GLN A 434 12.33 -20.98 13.32
N GLU A 435 11.79 -21.89 14.12
CA GLU A 435 12.20 -23.30 14.12
C GLU A 435 11.88 -23.95 12.76
N SER A 436 10.67 -23.75 12.27
CA SER A 436 10.24 -24.28 10.98
C SER A 436 11.02 -23.65 9.82
N GLU A 437 11.34 -22.34 9.87
CA GLU A 437 12.20 -21.68 8.89
C GLU A 437 13.61 -22.28 8.88
N GLU A 438 14.22 -22.50 10.05
CA GLU A 438 15.55 -23.09 10.16
C GLU A 438 15.59 -24.51 9.55
N ILE A 439 14.58 -25.32 9.82
CA ILE A 439 14.46 -26.69 9.30
C ILE A 439 14.48 -26.69 7.77
N ILE A 440 13.65 -25.86 7.13
CA ILE A 440 13.56 -25.85 5.66
C ILE A 440 14.84 -25.33 5.01
N ILE A 441 15.48 -24.31 5.59
CA ILE A 441 16.76 -23.80 5.09
C ILE A 441 17.86 -24.86 5.17
N ASN A 442 18.01 -25.53 6.30
CA ASN A 442 18.98 -26.61 6.46
C ASN A 442 18.74 -27.77 5.49
N LYS A 443 17.47 -28.17 5.28
CA LYS A 443 17.10 -29.20 4.33
C LYS A 443 17.44 -28.80 2.90
N TRP A 444 17.08 -27.60 2.48
CA TRP A 444 17.39 -27.04 1.18
C TRP A 444 18.90 -27.01 0.90
N LEU A 445 19.71 -26.50 1.85
CA LEU A 445 21.16 -26.44 1.72
C LEU A 445 21.79 -27.83 1.62
N LYS A 446 21.31 -28.80 2.40
CA LYS A 446 21.75 -30.18 2.34
C LYS A 446 21.45 -30.83 1.00
N ASP A 447 20.24 -30.63 0.47
CA ASP A 447 19.83 -31.22 -0.80
C ASP A 447 20.60 -30.58 -1.97
N MET A 448 20.79 -29.27 -1.97
CA MET A 448 21.68 -28.61 -2.96
C MET A 448 23.09 -29.19 -2.92
N TYR A 449 23.68 -29.37 -1.73
CA TYR A 449 25.00 -29.96 -1.57
C TYR A 449 25.03 -31.39 -2.15
N ASN A 450 24.03 -32.21 -1.90
CA ASN A 450 23.92 -33.56 -2.44
C ASN A 450 23.78 -33.59 -3.97
N ILE A 451 23.13 -32.56 -4.56
CA ILE A 451 22.94 -32.45 -6.01
C ILE A 451 24.25 -32.03 -6.69
N HIS A 452 24.90 -30.98 -6.21
CA HIS A 452 26.12 -30.47 -6.87
C HIS A 452 27.38 -31.31 -6.58
N LYS A 453 27.48 -31.96 -5.41
CA LYS A 453 28.58 -32.88 -5.06
C LYS A 453 29.97 -32.34 -5.41
N ASN A 454 30.29 -31.13 -4.96
CA ASN A 454 31.53 -30.40 -5.25
C ASN A 454 31.76 -30.00 -6.73
N LYS A 455 30.77 -30.18 -7.61
CA LYS A 455 30.81 -29.62 -8.96
C LYS A 455 30.56 -28.12 -8.89
N GLU A 456 31.05 -27.40 -9.91
CA GLU A 456 30.76 -25.97 -10.03
C GLU A 456 29.24 -25.75 -10.15
N TYR A 457 28.71 -24.86 -9.33
CA TYR A 457 27.29 -24.53 -9.32
C TYR A 457 27.04 -23.04 -9.18
N ARG A 458 25.84 -22.57 -9.54
CA ARG A 458 25.35 -21.21 -9.36
C ARG A 458 23.90 -21.21 -8.93
N ILE A 459 23.51 -20.14 -8.18
CA ILE A 459 22.14 -19.91 -7.72
C ILE A 459 21.64 -18.64 -8.38
N TYR A 460 20.71 -18.79 -9.30
CA TYR A 460 20.07 -17.67 -9.99
C TYR A 460 18.79 -17.26 -9.27
N HIS A 461 18.61 -15.96 -9.15
CA HIS A 461 17.43 -15.34 -8.56
C HIS A 461 17.08 -14.04 -9.29
N TRP A 462 15.94 -13.43 -8.95
CA TRP A 462 15.48 -12.19 -9.56
C TRP A 462 15.34 -11.09 -8.52
N SER A 463 16.27 -10.20 -8.39
CA SER A 463 16.39 -9.11 -7.41
C SER A 463 17.12 -9.48 -6.12
N GLN A 464 17.18 -8.55 -5.18
CA GLN A 464 17.93 -8.73 -3.92
C GLN A 464 17.09 -9.35 -2.79
N ALA A 465 15.81 -9.66 -3.03
CA ALA A 465 14.91 -10.11 -1.98
C ALA A 465 15.39 -11.42 -1.37
N GLU A 466 15.68 -12.44 -2.20
CA GLU A 466 16.11 -13.76 -1.76
C GLU A 466 17.40 -13.69 -0.95
N VAL A 467 18.40 -12.98 -1.46
CA VAL A 467 19.69 -12.80 -0.76
C VAL A 467 19.53 -12.07 0.56
N THR A 468 18.63 -11.08 0.59
CA THR A 468 18.35 -10.31 1.80
C THR A 468 17.72 -11.19 2.89
N HIS A 469 16.70 -11.98 2.54
CA HIS A 469 16.04 -12.89 3.48
C HIS A 469 16.96 -14.02 3.90
N TYR A 470 17.70 -14.61 2.96
CA TYR A 470 18.72 -15.62 3.23
C TYR A 470 19.76 -15.12 4.25
N ASN A 471 20.36 -13.96 4.02
CA ASN A 471 21.38 -13.41 4.93
C ASN A 471 20.83 -13.14 6.33
N LYS A 472 19.58 -12.68 6.46
CA LYS A 472 18.93 -12.50 7.76
C LYS A 472 18.75 -13.85 8.48
N ALA A 473 18.28 -14.87 7.79
CA ALA A 473 18.06 -16.19 8.34
C ALA A 473 19.38 -16.87 8.74
N ILE A 474 20.41 -16.82 7.88
CA ILE A 474 21.75 -17.35 8.18
C ILE A 474 22.35 -16.68 9.42
N LYS A 475 22.20 -15.36 9.56
CA LYS A 475 22.64 -14.63 10.75
C LYS A 475 21.87 -15.08 11.99
N ARG A 476 20.56 -15.27 11.87
CA ARG A 476 19.66 -15.66 12.97
C ARG A 476 20.02 -17.04 13.53
N TYR A 477 20.30 -18.00 12.65
CA TYR A 477 20.52 -19.40 13.01
C TYR A 477 22.00 -19.80 13.08
N ASN A 478 22.93 -18.85 12.86
CA ASN A 478 24.37 -19.10 12.88
C ASN A 478 24.82 -20.26 11.95
N ILE A 479 24.25 -20.33 10.74
CA ILE A 479 24.49 -21.41 9.77
C ILE A 479 25.79 -21.16 8.94
N TYR A 480 26.58 -20.14 9.24
CA TYR A 480 27.67 -19.61 8.42
C TYR A 480 28.73 -20.61 7.94
N ASN A 481 28.94 -21.72 8.62
CA ASN A 481 30.10 -22.59 8.40
C ASN A 481 29.79 -23.91 7.66
N ARG A 482 28.53 -24.27 7.45
CA ARG A 482 28.20 -25.59 6.87
C ARG A 482 28.19 -25.62 5.34
N TYR A 483 27.77 -24.55 4.69
CA TYR A 483 27.57 -24.52 3.25
C TYR A 483 27.96 -23.14 2.68
N LYS A 484 29.13 -23.03 2.07
CA LYS A 484 29.68 -21.76 1.52
C LYS A 484 28.96 -21.33 0.24
N ILE A 485 27.66 -20.99 0.29
CA ILE A 485 26.91 -20.58 -0.90
C ILE A 485 26.93 -19.08 -1.19
N ARG A 486 27.58 -18.28 -0.33
CA ARG A 486 27.51 -16.81 -0.36
C ARG A 486 27.94 -16.20 -1.69
N ASP A 487 28.97 -16.74 -2.33
CA ASP A 487 29.54 -16.24 -3.58
C ASP A 487 28.90 -16.86 -4.81
N GLN A 488 27.87 -17.69 -4.66
CA GLN A 488 27.20 -18.41 -5.74
C GLN A 488 25.87 -17.78 -6.16
N TRP A 489 25.49 -16.67 -5.56
CA TRP A 489 24.27 -15.95 -5.89
C TRP A 489 24.45 -15.03 -7.10
N PHE A 490 23.59 -15.20 -8.12
CA PHE A 490 23.61 -14.46 -9.37
C PHE A 490 22.25 -13.81 -9.65
N ASP A 491 22.17 -12.49 -9.47
CA ASP A 491 20.97 -11.70 -9.68
C ASP A 491 20.74 -11.42 -11.17
N LEU A 492 19.76 -12.08 -11.78
CA LEU A 492 19.39 -11.87 -13.18
C LEU A 492 18.89 -10.45 -13.47
N LEU A 493 18.23 -9.80 -12.53
CA LEU A 493 17.78 -8.41 -12.68
C LEU A 493 18.96 -7.45 -12.92
N LYS A 494 20.12 -7.70 -12.28
CA LYS A 494 21.33 -6.90 -12.49
C LYS A 494 21.78 -6.94 -13.95
N VAL A 495 21.71 -8.11 -14.60
CA VAL A 495 22.05 -8.27 -16.02
C VAL A 495 21.14 -7.42 -16.90
N PHE A 496 19.84 -7.48 -16.65
CA PHE A 496 18.86 -6.70 -17.42
C PHE A 496 19.01 -5.18 -17.24
N ARG A 497 19.54 -4.73 -16.10
CA ARG A 497 19.75 -3.30 -15.80
C ARG A 497 21.16 -2.80 -16.15
N ALA A 498 22.15 -3.65 -16.16
CA ALA A 498 23.56 -3.26 -16.41
C ALA A 498 23.75 -2.73 -17.82
N VAL A 499 23.28 -3.47 -18.80
CA VAL A 499 23.08 -3.03 -20.19
C VAL A 499 21.58 -3.14 -20.39
N PRO A 500 20.81 -2.07 -20.57
CA PRO A 500 19.36 -2.19 -20.51
C PRO A 500 18.86 -3.19 -21.55
N ILE A 501 18.58 -4.43 -21.10
CA ILE A 501 17.96 -5.45 -21.94
C ILE A 501 16.45 -5.20 -21.90
N CYS A 502 15.95 -4.49 -22.90
CA CYS A 502 14.55 -4.11 -23.00
C CYS A 502 13.81 -5.10 -23.90
N ILE A 503 12.65 -5.54 -23.46
CA ILE A 503 11.80 -6.50 -24.16
C ILE A 503 10.52 -5.81 -24.61
N LYS A 504 10.14 -6.00 -25.88
CA LYS A 504 8.88 -5.46 -26.42
C LYS A 504 7.68 -5.98 -25.63
N GLY A 505 6.83 -5.08 -25.17
CA GLY A 505 5.68 -5.37 -24.32
C GLY A 505 5.99 -5.34 -22.82
N ALA A 506 7.27 -5.17 -22.41
CA ALA A 506 7.67 -4.92 -21.04
C ALA A 506 8.03 -3.45 -20.85
N PHE A 507 7.43 -2.81 -19.84
CA PHE A 507 7.67 -1.41 -19.48
C PHE A 507 8.52 -1.24 -18.22
N ASN A 508 8.91 -2.34 -17.61
CA ASN A 508 9.80 -2.39 -16.43
C ASN A 508 10.55 -3.73 -16.41
N PHE A 509 11.47 -3.87 -15.45
CA PHE A 509 12.36 -5.02 -15.32
C PHE A 509 11.90 -6.07 -14.29
N GLY A 510 10.65 -6.04 -13.83
CA GLY A 510 10.12 -7.09 -12.96
C GLY A 510 10.02 -8.43 -13.70
N LEU A 511 10.27 -9.55 -13.02
CA LEU A 511 10.26 -10.90 -13.61
C LEU A 511 9.01 -11.15 -14.46
N LYS A 512 7.83 -10.90 -13.89
CA LYS A 512 6.55 -11.07 -14.60
C LYS A 512 6.41 -10.15 -15.82
N SER A 513 6.94 -8.94 -15.78
CA SER A 513 6.88 -8.00 -16.92
C SER A 513 7.76 -8.48 -18.08
N ILE A 514 9.00 -8.83 -17.78
CA ILE A 514 9.95 -9.36 -18.76
C ILE A 514 9.44 -10.68 -19.36
N ALA A 515 9.06 -11.64 -18.52
CA ALA A 515 8.59 -12.94 -18.97
C ALA A 515 7.33 -12.86 -19.82
N LYS A 516 6.33 -12.05 -19.45
CA LYS A 516 5.14 -11.82 -20.26
C LYS A 516 5.46 -11.18 -21.61
N GLY A 517 6.41 -10.24 -21.63
CA GLY A 517 6.94 -9.67 -22.89
C GLY A 517 7.61 -10.74 -23.76
N MET A 518 8.51 -11.51 -23.19
CA MET A 518 9.22 -12.57 -23.90
C MET A 518 8.28 -13.67 -24.41
N TYR A 519 7.31 -14.10 -23.61
CA TYR A 519 6.31 -15.09 -24.03
C TYR A 519 5.46 -14.59 -25.20
N LYS A 520 4.94 -13.36 -25.13
CA LYS A 520 4.17 -12.75 -26.23
C LYS A 520 4.95 -12.64 -27.55
N ASN A 521 6.26 -12.44 -27.46
CA ASN A 521 7.15 -12.39 -28.62
C ASN A 521 7.67 -13.78 -29.03
N ARG A 522 7.17 -14.87 -28.45
CA ARG A 522 7.57 -16.27 -28.72
C ARG A 522 9.07 -16.53 -28.45
N MET A 523 9.62 -15.88 -27.45
CA MET A 523 11.03 -16.01 -27.04
C MET A 523 11.19 -17.11 -25.99
N ILE A 524 10.21 -17.28 -25.12
CA ILE A 524 10.13 -18.34 -24.10
C ILE A 524 8.81 -19.07 -24.18
N LYS A 525 8.74 -20.27 -23.58
CA LYS A 525 7.52 -21.10 -23.58
C LYS A 525 6.78 -21.10 -22.24
N THR A 526 7.49 -20.90 -21.16
CA THR A 526 6.93 -20.89 -19.81
C THR A 526 6.09 -19.64 -19.59
N LYS A 527 4.90 -19.81 -19.05
CA LYS A 527 3.99 -18.75 -18.64
C LYS A 527 3.29 -19.14 -17.35
N TRP A 528 2.84 -18.17 -16.58
CA TRP A 528 1.84 -18.42 -15.55
C TRP A 528 0.52 -18.73 -16.25
N GLU A 529 -0.17 -19.75 -15.77
CA GLU A 529 -1.58 -19.94 -16.11
C GLU A 529 -2.37 -18.73 -15.64
N ASP A 530 -3.62 -18.58 -16.08
CA ASP A 530 -4.46 -17.42 -15.73
C ASP A 530 -4.85 -17.37 -14.23
N SER A 531 -4.03 -17.98 -13.35
CA SER A 531 -4.14 -17.84 -11.90
C SER A 531 -3.83 -16.38 -11.52
N GLU A 532 -4.74 -15.78 -10.79
CA GLU A 532 -4.60 -14.42 -10.26
C GLU A 532 -3.61 -14.34 -9.09
N LEU A 533 -2.87 -15.42 -8.80
CA LEU A 533 -1.94 -15.49 -7.68
C LEU A 533 -0.76 -14.54 -7.89
N ASP A 534 -0.46 -13.76 -6.87
CA ASP A 534 0.75 -12.94 -6.76
C ASP A 534 1.40 -13.16 -5.39
N GLY A 535 2.59 -12.63 -5.17
CA GLY A 535 3.31 -12.81 -3.91
C GLY A 535 2.54 -12.30 -2.68
N MET A 536 1.65 -11.30 -2.85
CA MET A 536 0.80 -10.81 -1.76
C MET A 536 -0.32 -11.80 -1.43
N ALA A 537 -0.87 -12.44 -2.45
CA ALA A 537 -1.86 -13.50 -2.27
C ALA A 537 -1.26 -14.75 -1.62
N ALA A 538 -0.06 -15.14 -2.04
CA ALA A 538 0.69 -16.24 -1.44
C ALA A 538 0.98 -15.98 0.05
N MET A 539 1.45 -14.78 0.39
CA MET A 539 1.66 -14.36 1.78
C MET A 539 0.37 -14.42 2.60
N THR A 540 -0.75 -13.93 2.03
CA THR A 540 -2.04 -13.90 2.75
C THR A 540 -2.52 -15.31 3.05
N ALA A 541 -2.45 -16.21 2.07
CA ALA A 541 -2.85 -17.60 2.24
C ALA A 541 -2.02 -18.31 3.32
N ALA A 542 -0.70 -18.08 3.36
CA ALA A 542 0.17 -18.62 4.41
C ALA A 542 -0.17 -18.07 5.80
N LEU A 543 -0.50 -16.77 5.90
CA LEU A 543 -0.92 -16.16 7.16
C LEU A 543 -2.26 -16.73 7.65
N GLU A 544 -3.25 -16.88 6.77
CA GLU A 544 -4.55 -17.48 7.10
C GLU A 544 -4.40 -18.97 7.50
N ALA A 545 -3.58 -19.74 6.76
CA ALA A 545 -3.27 -21.12 7.11
C ALA A 545 -2.62 -21.24 8.49
N ASN A 546 -1.65 -20.36 8.80
CA ASN A 546 -1.01 -20.35 10.11
C ASN A 546 -1.99 -19.98 11.25
N GLU A 547 -3.01 -19.17 11.00
CA GLU A 547 -4.05 -18.87 11.99
C GLU A 547 -4.92 -20.11 12.25
N LYS A 548 -5.28 -20.88 11.23
CA LYS A 548 -5.97 -22.16 11.39
C LYS A 548 -5.16 -23.12 12.26
N LEU A 549 -3.86 -23.23 12.02
CA LEU A 549 -2.95 -24.04 12.86
C LEU A 549 -2.98 -23.62 14.33
N LEU A 550 -2.99 -22.31 14.62
CA LEU A 550 -2.99 -21.81 15.99
C LEU A 550 -4.28 -22.11 16.76
N ILE A 551 -5.42 -22.20 16.07
CA ILE A 551 -6.72 -22.56 16.66
C ILE A 551 -7.03 -24.07 16.57
N LYS A 552 -6.09 -24.87 16.03
CA LYS A 552 -6.23 -26.33 15.80
C LYS A 552 -7.45 -26.68 14.92
N ASP A 553 -7.64 -25.89 13.86
CA ASP A 553 -8.73 -26.04 12.91
C ASP A 553 -8.25 -26.87 11.70
N ASP A 554 -8.49 -28.17 11.74
CA ASP A 554 -8.37 -29.17 10.66
C ASP A 554 -6.99 -29.35 9.99
N ILE A 555 -5.96 -28.55 10.28
CA ILE A 555 -4.61 -28.70 9.72
C ILE A 555 -3.54 -28.73 10.81
N ASN A 556 -2.47 -29.49 10.59
CA ASN A 556 -1.31 -29.59 11.49
C ASN A 556 -0.05 -28.91 10.92
N ARG A 557 0.00 -28.71 9.61
CA ARG A 557 1.13 -28.09 8.90
C ARG A 557 0.61 -27.17 7.79
N LEU A 558 1.36 -26.11 7.47
CA LEU A 558 1.00 -25.17 6.40
C LEU A 558 0.73 -25.86 5.05
N VAL A 559 1.50 -26.89 4.74
CA VAL A 559 1.37 -27.62 3.46
C VAL A 559 0.01 -28.32 3.30
N GLU A 560 -0.73 -28.53 4.37
CA GLU A 560 -2.05 -29.17 4.37
C GLU A 560 -3.18 -28.18 4.00
N ASP A 561 -2.91 -26.88 3.97
CA ASP A 561 -3.89 -25.89 3.51
C ASP A 561 -4.10 -25.97 1.99
N ASN A 562 -5.35 -25.95 1.57
CA ASN A 562 -5.75 -26.10 0.16
C ASN A 562 -5.12 -25.08 -0.79
N ASN A 563 -4.73 -23.90 -0.30
CA ASN A 563 -4.09 -22.87 -1.14
C ASN A 563 -2.60 -23.17 -1.42
N MET A 564 -1.97 -24.07 -0.65
CA MET A 564 -0.53 -24.30 -0.76
C MET A 564 -0.14 -24.97 -2.07
N GLU A 565 -1.00 -25.82 -2.64
CA GLU A 565 -0.74 -26.44 -3.95
C GLU A 565 -0.63 -25.38 -5.08
N GLU A 566 -1.48 -24.37 -5.06
CA GLU A 566 -1.42 -23.27 -6.03
C GLU A 566 -0.17 -22.42 -5.82
N ILE A 567 0.24 -22.18 -4.57
CA ILE A 567 1.47 -21.44 -4.25
C ILE A 567 2.70 -22.19 -4.73
N ILE A 568 2.75 -23.51 -4.56
CA ILE A 568 3.84 -24.37 -5.04
C ILE A 568 3.96 -24.25 -6.57
N LYS A 569 2.85 -24.40 -7.29
CA LYS A 569 2.82 -24.29 -8.76
C LYS A 569 3.25 -22.89 -9.23
N TYR A 570 2.78 -21.86 -8.55
CA TYR A 570 3.14 -20.48 -8.82
C TYR A 570 4.65 -20.26 -8.67
N ASN A 571 5.23 -20.67 -7.54
CA ASN A 571 6.65 -20.51 -7.24
C ASN A 571 7.54 -21.37 -8.17
N GLU A 572 7.08 -22.59 -8.57
CA GLU A 572 7.76 -23.38 -9.59
C GLU A 572 7.89 -22.62 -10.93
N ILE A 573 6.80 -21.93 -11.33
CA ILE A 573 6.80 -21.17 -12.57
C ILE A 573 7.76 -19.99 -12.47
N ASP A 574 7.85 -19.29 -11.33
CA ASP A 574 8.80 -18.21 -11.09
C ASP A 574 10.25 -18.70 -11.26
N CYS A 575 10.58 -19.87 -10.70
CA CYS A 575 11.87 -20.51 -10.89
C CYS A 575 12.13 -20.90 -12.38
N LYS A 576 11.16 -21.54 -13.01
CA LYS A 576 11.29 -22.06 -14.38
C LYS A 576 11.39 -20.97 -15.44
N VAL A 577 10.69 -19.87 -15.22
CA VAL A 577 10.76 -18.69 -16.10
C VAL A 577 12.16 -18.09 -16.08
N MET A 578 12.83 -18.02 -14.94
CA MET A 578 14.22 -17.54 -14.85
C MET A 578 15.17 -18.41 -15.69
N TRP A 579 14.99 -19.74 -15.63
CA TRP A 579 15.75 -20.66 -16.49
C TRP A 579 15.49 -20.41 -17.99
N ASP A 580 14.23 -20.31 -18.40
CA ASP A 580 13.86 -20.05 -19.80
C ASP A 580 14.44 -18.71 -20.29
N ILE A 581 14.35 -17.66 -19.48
CA ILE A 581 14.92 -16.35 -19.80
C ILE A 581 16.43 -16.43 -20.00
N LEU A 582 17.16 -17.01 -19.04
CA LEU A 582 18.62 -17.12 -19.13
C LEU A 582 19.07 -17.96 -20.33
N LYS A 583 18.39 -19.09 -20.58
CA LYS A 583 18.62 -19.94 -21.74
C LYS A 583 18.45 -19.16 -23.06
N TYR A 584 17.37 -18.36 -23.16
CA TYR A 584 17.15 -17.53 -24.35
C TYR A 584 18.22 -16.44 -24.48
N CYS A 585 18.58 -15.77 -23.40
CA CYS A 585 19.59 -14.72 -23.41
C CYS A 585 20.94 -15.23 -23.84
N ARG A 586 21.38 -16.40 -23.37
CA ARG A 586 22.65 -17.03 -23.77
C ARG A 586 22.68 -17.37 -25.24
N LYS A 587 21.57 -17.85 -25.79
CA LYS A 587 21.49 -18.24 -27.20
C LYS A 587 21.40 -17.04 -28.16
N ASN A 588 20.65 -15.99 -27.76
CA ASN A 588 20.21 -14.97 -28.72
C ASN A 588 20.71 -13.56 -28.43
N ILE A 589 20.96 -13.22 -27.16
CA ILE A 589 21.26 -11.84 -26.70
C ILE A 589 22.74 -11.71 -26.36
N PHE A 590 23.28 -12.64 -25.53
CA PHE A 590 24.68 -12.60 -25.15
C PHE A 590 25.58 -12.99 -26.34
N PRO A 591 26.71 -12.28 -26.56
CA PRO A 591 27.64 -12.68 -27.60
C PRO A 591 28.14 -14.09 -27.30
N ASN A 592 28.32 -14.88 -28.36
CA ASN A 592 29.01 -16.16 -28.24
C ASN A 592 30.38 -15.90 -27.62
N ILE A 593 30.71 -16.60 -26.54
CA ILE A 593 32.09 -16.74 -26.12
C ILE A 593 32.72 -17.55 -27.27
N ILE A 594 33.51 -16.90 -28.12
CA ILE A 594 34.47 -17.61 -28.94
C ILE A 594 35.41 -18.18 -27.90
N ASP A 595 35.40 -19.51 -27.74
CA ASP A 595 36.43 -20.21 -26.99
C ASP A 595 37.74 -19.85 -27.70
N ASP A 596 38.45 -18.85 -27.20
CA ASP A 596 39.85 -18.66 -27.50
C ASP A 596 40.55 -19.83 -26.81
N ASN A 597 40.76 -20.92 -27.61
CA ASN A 597 41.65 -22.01 -27.26
C ASN A 597 43.09 -21.50 -27.14
#